data_47e0e06a702f66fb62aee38e7816dc94
#
_entry.id   47e0e06a702f66fb62aee38e7816dc94
#
_cell.length_a   1.000
_cell.length_b   1.000
_cell.length_c   1.000
_cell.angle_alpha   90.00
_cell.angle_beta   90.00
_cell.angle_gamma   90.00
#
_symmetry.space_group_name_H-M   'P 1'
#
loop_
_entity.id
_entity.type
_entity.pdbx_description
1 polymer ?
#
loop_
_entity_poly.entity_id
_entity_poly.type
_entity_poly.pdbx_seq_one_letter_code
_entity_poly.pdbx_strand_id
1 'polypeptide(L)'
;MKRIAIIGGGVAGLSAAVYALRANAEVTMFEQYGLGGLLTTIDKVENCPSYISVEGWQPAQNFASHAKSLGLKPTRERVVSLTKQGKAFVVETDKNRYEFPAVVVATGTSHNKLGFEADWVGKGVSYCATCDGNFFRGKRVAVVGGGGQAVREATYLADVVAEVVVVCPSDRFYLVCGVVL
;
A
#
# COMPACT_ATOMS: atom_id res chain seq x y z
N MET A 1 -15.78 -27.02 3.70
CA MET A 1 -14.88 -26.22 2.84
C MET A 1 -14.38 -25.03 3.64
N LYS A 2 -13.09 -24.71 3.61
CA LYS A 2 -12.56 -23.56 4.38
C LYS A 2 -12.88 -22.29 3.59
N ARG A 3 -13.71 -21.41 4.15
CA ARG A 3 -14.06 -20.10 3.57
C ARG A 3 -13.19 -19.03 4.18
N ILE A 4 -12.58 -18.16 3.36
CA ILE A 4 -11.69 -17.08 3.82
C ILE A 4 -12.07 -15.78 3.11
N ALA A 5 -12.25 -14.70 3.87
CA ALA A 5 -12.28 -13.35 3.31
C ALA A 5 -10.86 -12.78 3.26
N ILE A 6 -10.55 -12.07 2.18
CA ILE A 6 -9.32 -11.28 2.06
C ILE A 6 -9.73 -9.83 1.79
N ILE A 7 -9.29 -8.91 2.64
CA ILE A 7 -9.62 -7.48 2.53
C ILE A 7 -8.40 -6.75 1.95
N GLY A 8 -8.51 -6.34 0.72
CA GLY A 8 -7.47 -5.66 -0.06
C GLY A 8 -6.83 -6.54 -1.13
N GLY A 9 -6.78 -6.02 -2.35
CA GLY A 9 -6.24 -6.66 -3.55
C GLY A 9 -4.83 -6.21 -3.92
N GLY A 10 -4.05 -5.71 -2.95
CA GLY A 10 -2.63 -5.44 -3.12
C GLY A 10 -1.78 -6.72 -3.10
N VAL A 11 -0.46 -6.57 -3.17
CA VAL A 11 0.49 -7.72 -3.23
C VAL A 11 0.29 -8.69 -2.08
N ALA A 12 0.08 -8.20 -0.87
CA ALA A 12 -0.13 -9.05 0.31
C ALA A 12 -1.42 -9.88 0.19
N GLY A 13 -2.54 -9.25 -0.19
CA GLY A 13 -3.82 -9.93 -0.39
C GLY A 13 -3.78 -10.92 -1.54
N LEU A 14 -3.17 -10.55 -2.66
CA LEU A 14 -3.01 -11.44 -3.81
C LEU A 14 -2.14 -12.64 -3.48
N SER A 15 -1.04 -12.44 -2.74
CA SER A 15 -0.20 -13.54 -2.25
C SER A 15 -0.99 -14.48 -1.34
N ALA A 16 -1.75 -13.93 -0.38
CA ALA A 16 -2.61 -14.73 0.49
C ALA A 16 -3.66 -15.53 -0.31
N ALA A 17 -4.26 -14.90 -1.34
CA ALA A 17 -5.23 -15.57 -2.20
C ALA A 17 -4.63 -16.75 -2.97
N VAL A 18 -3.42 -16.59 -3.52
CA VAL A 18 -2.71 -17.69 -4.21
C VAL A 18 -2.57 -18.90 -3.29
N TYR A 19 -2.08 -18.70 -2.07
CA TYR A 19 -1.89 -19.82 -1.13
C TYR A 19 -3.21 -20.42 -0.64
N ALA A 20 -4.21 -19.59 -0.37
CA ALA A 20 -5.53 -20.07 0.07
C ALA A 20 -6.22 -20.90 -1.02
N LEU A 21 -6.20 -20.45 -2.28
CA LEU A 21 -6.75 -21.17 -3.43
C LEU A 21 -6.02 -22.49 -3.69
N ARG A 22 -4.68 -22.48 -3.62
CA ARG A 22 -3.88 -23.71 -3.72
C ARG A 22 -4.18 -24.71 -2.59
N ALA A 23 -4.59 -24.24 -1.43
CA ALA A 23 -5.05 -25.07 -0.32
C ALA A 23 -6.55 -25.45 -0.40
N ASN A 24 -7.17 -25.29 -1.57
CA ASN A 24 -8.58 -25.56 -1.83
C ASN A 24 -9.55 -24.81 -0.88
N ALA A 25 -9.20 -23.60 -0.46
CA ALA A 25 -10.12 -22.73 0.25
C ALA A 25 -11.02 -21.95 -0.74
N GLU A 26 -12.26 -21.69 -0.32
CA GLU A 26 -13.13 -20.73 -0.99
C GLU A 26 -12.71 -19.32 -0.57
N VAL A 27 -12.24 -18.53 -1.53
CA VAL A 27 -11.72 -17.19 -1.28
C VAL A 27 -12.68 -16.13 -1.80
N THR A 28 -13.12 -15.23 -0.92
CA THR A 28 -13.78 -13.97 -1.27
C THR A 28 -12.80 -12.83 -1.03
N MET A 29 -12.31 -12.18 -2.08
CA MET A 29 -11.44 -11.02 -1.98
C MET A 29 -12.25 -9.74 -2.22
N PHE A 30 -12.22 -8.82 -1.26
CA PHE A 30 -12.82 -7.49 -1.38
C PHE A 30 -11.76 -6.48 -1.81
N GLU A 31 -12.01 -5.79 -2.91
CA GLU A 31 -11.14 -4.74 -3.44
C GLU A 31 -12.00 -3.60 -4.03
N GLN A 32 -11.73 -2.38 -3.60
CA GLN A 32 -12.58 -1.24 -3.98
C GLN A 32 -12.22 -0.63 -5.35
N TYR A 33 -10.94 -0.67 -5.75
CA TYR A 33 -10.46 -0.01 -6.97
C TYR A 33 -10.01 -1.02 -8.03
N GLY A 34 -8.85 -1.62 -7.80
CA GLY A 34 -8.23 -2.56 -8.73
C GLY A 34 -7.12 -3.36 -8.09
N LEU A 35 -6.81 -4.50 -8.70
CA LEU A 35 -5.77 -5.39 -8.18
C LEU A 35 -4.37 -4.80 -8.39
N GLY A 36 -3.48 -5.03 -7.42
CA GLY A 36 -2.08 -4.61 -7.44
C GLY A 36 -1.71 -3.62 -6.33
N GLY A 37 -2.69 -2.84 -5.83
CA GLY A 37 -2.50 -1.89 -4.73
C GLY A 37 -1.46 -0.82 -5.06
N LEU A 38 -0.75 -0.31 -4.04
CA LEU A 38 0.26 0.75 -4.20
C LEU A 38 1.37 0.41 -5.20
N LEU A 39 1.65 -0.87 -5.43
CA LEU A 39 2.69 -1.26 -6.38
C LEU A 39 2.41 -0.74 -7.80
N THR A 40 1.13 -0.58 -8.18
CA THR A 40 0.75 -0.03 -9.48
C THR A 40 1.11 1.44 -9.68
N THR A 41 1.40 2.16 -8.60
CA THR A 41 1.73 3.60 -8.62
C THR A 41 3.23 3.87 -8.49
N ILE A 42 4.06 2.83 -8.41
CA ILE A 42 5.51 2.94 -8.27
C ILE A 42 6.15 2.85 -9.65
N ASP A 43 6.86 3.91 -10.05
CA ASP A 43 7.52 3.95 -11.36
C ASP A 43 8.63 2.90 -11.47
N LYS A 44 9.43 2.73 -10.41
CA LYS A 44 10.60 1.86 -10.43
C LYS A 44 10.72 1.05 -9.14
N VAL A 45 10.80 -0.26 -9.27
CA VAL A 45 11.00 -1.22 -8.19
C VAL A 45 12.33 -1.94 -8.39
N GLU A 46 13.24 -1.81 -7.42
CA GLU A 46 14.59 -2.40 -7.45
C GLU A 46 14.87 -3.32 -6.26
N ASN A 47 13.88 -3.47 -5.38
CA ASN A 47 13.96 -4.28 -4.16
C ASN A 47 13.00 -5.47 -4.16
N CYS A 48 12.51 -5.88 -5.33
CA CYS A 48 11.71 -7.08 -5.48
C CYS A 48 12.60 -8.22 -6.01
N PRO A 49 12.79 -9.32 -5.27
CA PRO A 49 13.54 -10.47 -5.77
C PRO A 49 12.99 -10.93 -7.13
N SER A 50 13.89 -11.35 -8.01
CA SER A 50 13.66 -11.72 -9.43
C SER A 50 13.63 -10.55 -10.41
N TYR A 51 13.69 -9.30 -9.95
CA TYR A 51 13.81 -8.13 -10.81
C TYR A 51 15.01 -7.29 -10.39
N ILE A 52 15.91 -6.96 -11.34
CA ILE A 52 16.97 -5.98 -11.10
C ILE A 52 16.36 -4.59 -11.03
N SER A 53 15.44 -4.30 -11.96
CA SER A 53 14.66 -3.06 -12.03
C SER A 53 13.42 -3.34 -12.88
N VAL A 54 12.26 -2.88 -12.42
CA VAL A 54 10.99 -3.11 -13.11
C VAL A 54 10.00 -2.00 -12.77
N GLU A 55 9.13 -1.63 -13.70
CA GLU A 55 8.00 -0.75 -13.41
C GLU A 55 6.99 -1.47 -12.54
N GLY A 56 6.52 -0.82 -11.46
CA GLY A 56 5.72 -1.47 -10.42
C GLY A 56 4.42 -2.11 -10.91
N TRP A 57 3.82 -1.58 -11.98
CA TRP A 57 2.62 -2.17 -12.57
C TRP A 57 2.85 -3.59 -13.13
N GLN A 58 4.05 -3.91 -13.61
CA GLN A 58 4.36 -5.24 -14.18
C GLN A 58 4.30 -6.35 -13.11
N PRO A 59 5.06 -6.29 -11.99
CA PRO A 59 4.90 -7.29 -10.94
C PRO A 59 3.49 -7.26 -10.33
N ALA A 60 2.83 -6.10 -10.21
CA ALA A 60 1.44 -6.03 -9.75
C ALA A 60 0.50 -6.86 -10.64
N GLN A 61 0.64 -6.74 -11.96
CA GLN A 61 -0.12 -7.52 -12.93
C GLN A 61 0.21 -9.02 -12.85
N ASN A 62 1.48 -9.39 -12.62
CA ASN A 62 1.89 -10.77 -12.46
C ASN A 62 1.23 -11.41 -11.23
N PHE A 63 1.21 -10.74 -10.07
CA PHE A 63 0.49 -11.20 -8.89
C PHE A 63 -1.01 -11.38 -9.16
N ALA A 64 -1.64 -10.40 -9.80
CA ALA A 64 -3.06 -10.46 -10.13
C ALA A 64 -3.39 -11.60 -11.11
N SER A 65 -2.56 -11.78 -12.15
CA SER A 65 -2.73 -12.84 -13.15
C SER A 65 -2.55 -14.22 -12.53
N HIS A 66 -1.56 -14.39 -11.64
CA HIS A 66 -1.35 -15.65 -10.92
C HIS A 66 -2.57 -16.02 -10.07
N ALA A 67 -3.08 -15.08 -9.27
CA ALA A 67 -4.26 -15.34 -8.45
C ALA A 67 -5.51 -15.66 -9.31
N LYS A 68 -5.70 -14.92 -10.42
CA LYS A 68 -6.81 -15.17 -11.37
C LYS A 68 -6.69 -16.53 -12.06
N SER A 69 -5.49 -17.00 -12.41
CA SER A 69 -5.30 -18.32 -13.02
C SER A 69 -5.71 -19.47 -12.10
N LEU A 70 -5.72 -19.23 -10.78
CA LEU A 70 -6.21 -20.15 -9.77
C LEU A 70 -7.71 -19.99 -9.46
N GLY A 71 -8.42 -19.15 -10.23
CA GLY A 71 -9.85 -18.96 -10.12
C GLY A 71 -10.29 -17.78 -9.24
N LEU A 72 -9.37 -16.89 -8.80
CA LEU A 72 -9.77 -15.70 -8.04
C LEU A 72 -10.70 -14.80 -8.85
N LYS A 73 -11.86 -14.51 -8.26
CA LYS A 73 -12.80 -13.50 -8.74
C LYS A 73 -12.98 -12.45 -7.64
N PRO A 74 -12.33 -11.27 -7.77
CA PRO A 74 -12.46 -10.24 -6.74
C PRO A 74 -13.87 -9.65 -6.70
N THR A 75 -14.36 -9.41 -5.50
CA THR A 75 -15.61 -8.68 -5.24
C THR A 75 -15.29 -7.20 -5.17
N ARG A 76 -15.84 -6.40 -6.10
CA ARG A 76 -15.59 -4.96 -6.18
C ARG A 76 -16.49 -4.20 -5.21
N GLU A 77 -16.11 -4.25 -3.94
CA GLU A 77 -16.79 -3.61 -2.82
C GLU A 77 -15.77 -3.05 -1.83
N ARG A 78 -16.12 -1.93 -1.21
CA ARG A 78 -15.32 -1.32 -0.17
C ARG A 78 -15.74 -1.85 1.20
N VAL A 79 -14.85 -2.51 1.92
CA VAL A 79 -15.09 -2.90 3.29
C VAL A 79 -15.10 -1.66 4.18
N VAL A 80 -16.15 -1.48 4.97
CA VAL A 80 -16.34 -0.34 5.87
C VAL A 80 -16.19 -0.74 7.33
N SER A 81 -16.49 -2.00 7.68
CA SER A 81 -16.26 -2.50 9.02
C SER A 81 -15.90 -3.99 9.03
N LEU A 82 -15.18 -4.39 10.07
CA LEU A 82 -14.86 -5.77 10.40
C LEU A 82 -15.05 -5.98 11.90
N THR A 83 -15.98 -6.86 12.27
CA THR A 83 -16.24 -7.18 13.67
C THR A 83 -16.17 -8.68 13.91
N LYS A 84 -15.67 -9.08 15.09
CA LYS A 84 -15.67 -10.47 15.49
C LYS A 84 -16.92 -10.77 16.32
N GLN A 85 -17.71 -11.73 15.90
CA GLN A 85 -18.91 -12.19 16.59
C GLN A 85 -18.76 -13.69 16.92
N GLY A 86 -18.44 -13.99 18.17
CA GLY A 86 -18.16 -15.35 18.62
C GLY A 86 -16.97 -15.97 17.85
N LYS A 87 -17.24 -17.02 17.07
CA LYS A 87 -16.25 -17.72 16.25
C LYS A 87 -16.20 -17.23 14.80
N ALA A 88 -17.06 -16.30 14.41
CA ALA A 88 -17.15 -15.77 13.07
C ALA A 88 -16.71 -14.29 13.01
N PHE A 89 -16.35 -13.85 11.81
CA PHE A 89 -16.07 -12.47 11.47
C PHE A 89 -17.15 -11.93 10.55
N VAL A 90 -17.70 -10.79 10.89
CA VAL A 90 -18.65 -10.06 10.06
C VAL A 90 -17.91 -8.98 9.31
N VAL A 91 -17.96 -9.05 7.99
CA VAL A 91 -17.42 -8.08 7.06
C VAL A 91 -18.58 -7.28 6.49
N GLU A 92 -18.61 -5.98 6.76
CA GLU A 92 -19.59 -5.07 6.17
C GLU A 92 -18.91 -4.26 5.07
N THR A 93 -19.56 -4.18 3.93
CA THR A 93 -19.13 -3.40 2.78
C THR A 93 -20.07 -2.23 2.56
N ASP A 94 -19.75 -1.38 1.60
CA ASP A 94 -20.63 -0.33 1.12
C ASP A 94 -21.92 -0.84 0.43
N LYS A 95 -22.02 -2.18 0.22
CA LYS A 95 -23.17 -2.77 -0.47
C LYS A 95 -23.85 -3.88 0.31
N ASN A 96 -23.06 -4.71 1.02
CA ASN A 96 -23.54 -5.96 1.58
C ASN A 96 -22.91 -6.26 2.95
N ARG A 97 -23.44 -7.28 3.61
CA ARG A 97 -22.89 -7.85 4.83
C ARG A 97 -22.61 -9.34 4.61
N TYR A 98 -21.41 -9.76 5.07
CA TYR A 98 -20.92 -11.13 4.91
C TYR A 98 -20.43 -11.68 6.23
N GLU A 99 -20.43 -13.01 6.35
CA GLU A 99 -19.90 -13.71 7.52
C GLU A 99 -18.87 -14.76 7.06
N PHE A 100 -17.70 -14.77 7.73
CA PHE A 100 -16.60 -15.68 7.43
C PHE A 100 -16.01 -16.28 8.70
N PRO A 101 -15.54 -17.56 8.65
CA PRO A 101 -14.82 -18.16 9.76
C PRO A 101 -13.38 -17.64 9.90
N ALA A 102 -12.81 -17.04 8.84
CA ALA A 102 -11.45 -16.49 8.83
C ALA A 102 -11.36 -15.28 7.91
N VAL A 103 -10.56 -14.30 8.30
CA VAL A 103 -10.30 -13.08 7.52
C VAL A 103 -8.81 -12.78 7.49
N VAL A 104 -8.31 -12.43 6.31
CA VAL A 104 -6.98 -11.86 6.11
C VAL A 104 -7.15 -10.36 5.87
N VAL A 105 -6.57 -9.54 6.72
CA VAL A 105 -6.54 -8.08 6.56
C VAL A 105 -5.27 -7.69 5.82
N ALA A 106 -5.43 -7.22 4.58
CA ALA A 106 -4.34 -6.84 3.67
C ALA A 106 -4.62 -5.46 3.04
N THR A 107 -5.13 -4.53 3.85
CA THR A 107 -5.65 -3.23 3.42
C THR A 107 -4.56 -2.25 2.97
N GLY A 108 -3.29 -2.59 3.20
CA GLY A 108 -2.16 -1.72 2.88
C GLY A 108 -2.09 -0.49 3.77
N THR A 109 -1.48 0.56 3.23
CA THR A 109 -1.29 1.85 3.89
C THR A 109 -1.71 2.99 2.98
N SER A 110 -2.00 4.12 3.57
CA SER A 110 -2.19 5.40 2.86
C SER A 110 -1.37 6.47 3.56
N HIS A 111 -0.99 7.51 2.82
CA HIS A 111 -0.32 8.66 3.42
C HIS A 111 -1.29 9.43 4.32
N ASN A 112 -0.80 9.83 5.49
CA ASN A 112 -1.51 10.79 6.31
C ASN A 112 -1.48 12.14 5.59
N LYS A 113 -2.66 12.74 5.44
CA LYS A 113 -2.83 14.02 4.76
C LYS A 113 -2.80 15.17 5.76
N LEU A 114 -2.27 16.32 5.33
CA LEU A 114 -2.28 17.54 6.11
C LEU A 114 -3.65 18.25 6.07
N GLY A 115 -4.45 17.95 5.06
CA GLY A 115 -5.81 18.44 4.89
C GLY A 115 -5.95 19.66 3.98
N PHE A 116 -4.86 20.35 3.65
CA PHE A 116 -4.85 21.54 2.79
C PHE A 116 -4.07 21.35 1.48
N GLU A 117 -3.35 20.24 1.34
CA GLU A 117 -2.39 20.02 0.24
C GLU A 117 -3.02 19.45 -1.04
N ALA A 118 -4.31 19.08 -1.02
CA ALA A 118 -4.95 18.35 -2.12
C ALA A 118 -4.83 19.08 -3.48
N ASP A 119 -4.99 20.41 -3.49
CA ASP A 119 -4.92 21.23 -4.71
C ASP A 119 -3.49 21.42 -5.23
N TRP A 120 -2.48 21.07 -4.42
CA TRP A 120 -1.06 21.25 -4.70
C TRP A 120 -0.34 19.97 -5.08
N VAL A 121 -1.02 18.82 -4.98
CA VAL A 121 -0.44 17.54 -5.40
C VAL A 121 -0.12 17.57 -6.89
N GLY A 122 1.15 17.28 -7.23
CA GLY A 122 1.69 17.46 -8.59
C GLY A 122 2.01 18.91 -8.99
N LYS A 123 1.78 19.87 -8.09
CA LYS A 123 2.06 21.32 -8.31
C LYS A 123 3.01 21.88 -7.24
N GLY A 124 3.81 21.04 -6.62
CA GLY A 124 4.73 21.40 -5.54
C GLY A 124 4.61 20.52 -4.31
N VAL A 125 3.54 19.74 -4.20
CA VAL A 125 3.38 18.71 -3.17
C VAL A 125 3.47 17.32 -3.82
N SER A 126 4.30 16.46 -3.24
CA SER A 126 4.46 15.05 -3.62
C SER A 126 4.48 14.17 -2.38
N TYR A 127 4.10 12.91 -2.54
CA TYR A 127 4.22 11.85 -1.54
C TYR A 127 5.30 10.82 -1.89
N CYS A 128 6.12 11.09 -2.91
CA CYS A 128 7.17 10.20 -3.36
C CYS A 128 8.43 10.99 -3.74
N ALA A 129 9.39 11.05 -2.83
CA ALA A 129 10.64 11.77 -3.07
C ALA A 129 11.45 11.18 -4.22
N THR A 130 11.48 9.84 -4.35
CA THR A 130 12.23 9.17 -5.42
C THR A 130 11.59 9.34 -6.78
N CYS A 131 10.25 9.51 -6.85
CA CYS A 131 9.54 9.76 -8.11
C CYS A 131 9.77 11.20 -8.60
N ASP A 132 9.59 12.17 -7.71
CA ASP A 132 9.44 13.57 -8.09
C ASP A 132 10.64 14.45 -7.69
N GLY A 133 11.55 13.96 -6.84
CA GLY A 133 12.66 14.74 -6.28
C GLY A 133 13.53 15.42 -7.34
N ASN A 134 13.73 14.75 -8.46
CA ASN A 134 14.54 15.30 -9.58
C ASN A 134 13.95 16.59 -10.19
N PHE A 135 12.62 16.81 -10.11
CA PHE A 135 12.00 18.05 -10.59
C PHE A 135 12.30 19.26 -9.68
N PHE A 136 12.85 18.99 -8.49
CA PHE A 136 13.16 19.99 -7.49
C PHE A 136 14.67 20.24 -7.32
N ARG A 137 15.51 19.77 -8.27
CA ARG A 137 16.95 20.06 -8.27
C ARG A 137 17.21 21.56 -8.14
N GLY A 138 18.16 21.92 -7.27
CA GLY A 138 18.53 23.32 -7.02
C GLY A 138 17.49 24.12 -6.23
N LYS A 139 16.40 23.49 -5.75
CA LYS A 139 15.37 24.14 -4.95
C LYS A 139 15.49 23.77 -3.47
N ARG A 140 14.80 24.53 -2.62
CA ARG A 140 14.57 24.17 -1.22
C ARG A 140 13.32 23.31 -1.14
N VAL A 141 13.37 22.22 -0.41
CA VAL A 141 12.25 21.28 -0.23
C VAL A 141 11.97 21.08 1.25
N ALA A 142 10.71 21.10 1.64
CA ALA A 142 10.27 20.70 2.97
C ALA A 142 9.73 19.27 2.95
N VAL A 143 10.24 18.42 3.84
CA VAL A 143 9.69 17.08 4.11
C VAL A 143 8.86 17.17 5.39
N VAL A 144 7.57 16.95 5.29
CA VAL A 144 6.64 17.00 6.43
C VAL A 144 6.40 15.60 6.96
N GLY A 145 6.83 15.34 8.19
CA GLY A 145 6.69 14.06 8.87
C GLY A 145 7.82 13.79 9.85
N GLY A 146 7.58 12.93 10.82
CA GLY A 146 8.56 12.53 11.85
C GLY A 146 8.86 11.03 11.87
N GLY A 147 8.26 10.24 10.99
CA GLY A 147 8.46 8.79 10.93
C GLY A 147 9.64 8.38 10.05
N GLY A 148 10.00 7.09 10.09
CA GLY A 148 11.12 6.53 9.33
C GLY A 148 11.04 6.76 7.81
N GLN A 149 9.84 6.90 7.24
CA GLN A 149 9.69 7.26 5.84
C GLN A 149 10.18 8.69 5.56
N ALA A 150 9.76 9.66 6.38
CA ALA A 150 10.19 11.05 6.24
C ALA A 150 11.73 11.18 6.34
N VAL A 151 12.35 10.44 7.24
CA VAL A 151 13.81 10.41 7.38
C VAL A 151 14.47 9.85 6.10
N ARG A 152 13.98 8.72 5.57
CA ARG A 152 14.53 8.14 4.33
C ARG A 152 14.36 9.07 3.13
N GLU A 153 13.19 9.68 2.98
CA GLU A 153 12.94 10.63 1.89
C GLU A 153 13.77 11.90 2.01
N ALA A 154 13.93 12.43 3.23
CA ALA A 154 14.79 13.58 3.47
C ALA A 154 16.27 13.26 3.17
N THR A 155 16.73 12.08 3.56
CA THR A 155 18.11 11.63 3.25
C THR A 155 18.33 11.53 1.73
N TYR A 156 17.40 10.92 1.01
CA TYR A 156 17.46 10.85 -0.45
C TYR A 156 17.46 12.25 -1.10
N LEU A 157 16.57 13.13 -0.65
CA LEU A 157 16.47 14.49 -1.20
C LEU A 157 17.69 15.33 -0.91
N ALA A 158 18.41 15.11 0.19
CA ALA A 158 19.64 15.83 0.50
C ALA A 158 20.73 15.69 -0.58
N ASP A 159 20.74 14.57 -1.29
CA ASP A 159 21.65 14.34 -2.42
C ASP A 159 21.12 14.90 -3.77
N VAL A 160 19.87 15.33 -3.82
CA VAL A 160 19.18 15.69 -5.06
C VAL A 160 18.90 17.19 -5.15
N VAL A 161 18.50 17.83 -4.05
CA VAL A 161 18.03 19.23 -4.02
C VAL A 161 19.03 20.15 -3.33
N ALA A 162 18.85 21.46 -3.37
CA ALA A 162 19.79 22.41 -2.77
C ALA A 162 19.72 22.45 -1.24
N GLU A 163 18.54 22.26 -0.67
CA GLU A 163 18.32 22.30 0.78
C GLU A 163 17.09 21.45 1.13
N VAL A 164 17.19 20.66 2.20
CA VAL A 164 16.07 19.91 2.76
C VAL A 164 15.78 20.41 4.18
N VAL A 165 14.54 20.79 4.41
CA VAL A 165 14.03 21.13 5.74
C VAL A 165 13.04 20.06 6.17
N VAL A 166 13.25 19.44 7.33
CA VAL A 166 12.28 18.48 7.87
C VAL A 166 11.39 19.18 8.87
N VAL A 167 10.09 19.14 8.60
CA VAL A 167 9.04 19.66 9.49
C VAL A 167 8.41 18.50 10.22
N CYS A 168 8.79 18.32 11.48
CA CYS A 168 8.26 17.26 12.32
C CYS A 168 7.12 17.80 13.19
N PRO A 169 5.95 17.12 13.24
CA PRO A 169 4.81 17.55 14.05
C PRO A 169 5.02 17.30 15.56
N SER A 170 6.11 16.67 15.94
CA SER A 170 6.51 16.40 17.33
C SER A 170 7.94 16.86 17.61
N ASP A 171 8.31 16.91 18.87
CA ASP A 171 9.64 17.32 19.37
C ASP A 171 10.75 16.29 19.08
N ARG A 172 10.41 15.14 18.51
CA ARG A 172 11.35 14.06 18.16
C ARG A 172 10.89 13.27 16.94
N PHE A 173 11.88 12.69 16.26
CA PHE A 173 11.61 11.68 15.24
C PHE A 173 11.27 10.35 15.90
N TYR A 174 10.27 9.63 15.33
CA TYR A 174 9.98 8.26 15.76
C TYR A 174 10.35 7.29 14.66
N LEU A 175 11.31 6.44 14.96
CA LEU A 175 11.64 5.31 14.12
C LEU A 175 10.67 4.18 14.45
N VAL A 176 9.81 3.83 13.50
CA VAL A 176 9.10 2.56 13.58
C VAL A 176 10.14 1.45 13.45
N CYS A 177 10.11 0.53 14.38
CA CYS A 177 11.08 -0.56 14.58
C CYS A 177 11.56 -1.18 13.26
N GLY A 178 12.89 -1.23 13.05
CA GLY A 178 13.51 -2.00 11.99
C GLY A 178 14.45 -1.27 11.03
N VAL A 179 14.73 0.02 11.23
CA VAL A 179 15.78 0.70 10.47
C VAL A 179 16.92 1.08 11.43
N VAL A 180 17.98 0.29 11.38
CA VAL A 180 19.29 0.71 11.90
C VAL A 180 19.90 1.58 10.79
N LEU A 181 20.20 2.83 11.14
CA LEU A 181 21.03 3.71 10.31
C LEU A 181 22.48 3.32 10.54
#